data_cf94a441c1c2385d478e86443adfff2a
#
_entry.id   cf94a441c1c2385d478e86443adfff2a
#
_cell.length_a   1.000
_cell.length_b   1.000
_cell.length_c   1.000
_cell.angle_alpha   90.00
_cell.angle_beta   90.00
_cell.angle_gamma   90.00
#
_symmetry.space_group_name_H-M   'P 1'
#
loop_
_entity.id
_entity.type
_entity.pdbx_description
1 polymer ?
#
loop_
_entity_poly.entity_id
_entity_poly.type
_entity_poly.pdbx_seq_one_letter_code
_entity_poly.pdbx_strand_id
1 'polypeptide(L)'
;MILRCLGGWDFDAKDANSRMPARAGYTKGVPMGGDLTKAPKGKVPTFLVAALRDPIGANLDRYQIVKGWLDSKGKLHEKVYDVVWSGDRKPGKDGKLPAVGNTVDVKQATWTNTIGTTELIAVWKDPDFS
;
A
#
# COMPACT_ATOMS: atom_id res chain seq x y z
N MET A 1 7.20 8.15 9.98
CA MET A 1 6.11 7.36 9.37
C MET A 1 6.21 5.90 9.84
N ILE A 2 5.11 5.32 10.24
CA ILE A 2 5.01 3.89 10.56
C ILE A 2 4.39 3.18 9.36
N LEU A 3 5.06 2.16 8.86
CA LEU A 3 4.63 1.39 7.70
C LEU A 3 4.48 -0.08 8.08
N ARG A 4 3.39 -0.71 7.65
CA ARG A 4 3.14 -2.14 7.80
C ARG A 4 2.70 -2.75 6.49
N CYS A 5 3.21 -3.93 6.19
CA CYS A 5 2.77 -4.77 5.10
C CYS A 5 2.77 -6.22 5.58
N LEU A 6 1.64 -6.88 5.50
CA LEU A 6 1.49 -8.29 5.87
C LEU A 6 0.92 -9.03 4.67
N GLY A 7 1.58 -10.09 4.26
CA GLY A 7 1.18 -10.93 3.14
C GLY A 7 0.39 -12.16 3.59
N GLY A 8 -0.64 -12.52 2.86
CA GLY A 8 -1.48 -13.69 3.17
C GLY A 8 -2.26 -14.17 1.95
N TRP A 9 -3.07 -15.19 2.15
CA TRP A 9 -3.91 -15.75 1.10
C TRP A 9 -5.40 -15.40 1.24
N ASP A 10 -5.79 -14.86 2.42
CA ASP A 10 -7.19 -14.71 2.82
C ASP A 10 -7.51 -13.37 3.50
N PHE A 11 -6.73 -12.33 3.25
CA PHE A 11 -7.11 -11.00 3.73
C PHE A 11 -8.29 -10.46 2.92
N ASP A 12 -9.20 -9.80 3.61
CA ASP A 12 -10.35 -9.12 3.02
C ASP A 12 -10.52 -7.70 3.60
N ALA A 13 -11.47 -6.94 3.07
CA ALA A 13 -11.73 -5.57 3.51
C ALA A 13 -12.09 -5.46 4.99
N LYS A 14 -12.64 -6.52 5.61
CA LYS A 14 -12.98 -6.52 7.04
C LYS A 14 -11.72 -6.49 7.91
N ASP A 15 -10.63 -7.08 7.44
CA ASP A 15 -9.35 -7.08 8.16
C ASP A 15 -8.78 -5.66 8.25
N ALA A 16 -8.88 -4.86 7.18
CA ALA A 16 -8.47 -3.45 7.19
C ALA A 16 -9.37 -2.58 8.08
N ASN A 17 -10.65 -2.88 8.15
CA ASN A 17 -11.64 -2.13 8.93
C ASN A 17 -11.80 -2.63 10.37
N SER A 18 -11.03 -3.62 10.80
CA SER A 18 -11.09 -4.14 12.16
C SER A 18 -10.49 -3.15 13.17
N ARG A 19 -10.90 -3.26 14.44
CA ARG A 19 -10.29 -2.48 15.53
C ARG A 19 -8.81 -2.79 15.74
N MET A 20 -8.37 -3.99 15.34
CA MET A 20 -7.01 -4.48 15.52
C MET A 20 -6.48 -5.11 14.23
N PRO A 21 -6.23 -4.31 13.16
CA PRO A 21 -5.77 -4.84 11.87
C PRO A 21 -4.47 -5.63 11.99
N ALA A 22 -3.56 -5.22 12.87
CA ALA A 22 -2.30 -5.92 13.11
C ALA A 22 -2.53 -7.36 13.60
N ARG A 23 -3.53 -7.58 14.48
CA ARG A 23 -3.86 -8.92 14.96
C ARG A 23 -4.30 -9.82 13.81
N ALA A 24 -5.21 -9.34 12.97
CA ALA A 24 -5.64 -10.07 11.78
C ALA A 24 -4.44 -10.37 10.86
N GLY A 25 -3.56 -9.38 10.65
CA GLY A 25 -2.36 -9.52 9.85
C GLY A 25 -1.42 -10.62 10.31
N TYR A 26 -1.07 -10.64 11.59
CA TYR A 26 -0.17 -11.66 12.17
C TYR A 26 -0.83 -13.04 12.33
N THR A 27 -2.15 -13.09 12.44
CA THR A 27 -2.87 -14.38 12.56
C THR A 27 -3.05 -15.05 11.19
N LYS A 28 -3.32 -14.28 10.15
CA LYS A 28 -3.65 -14.80 8.80
C LYS A 28 -2.49 -14.76 7.82
N GLY A 29 -1.39 -14.10 8.15
CA GLY A 29 -0.33 -13.86 7.19
C GLY A 29 1.07 -13.80 7.80
N VAL A 30 2.02 -13.38 6.96
CA VAL A 30 3.43 -13.20 7.31
C VAL A 30 3.81 -11.71 7.31
N PRO A 31 4.67 -11.27 8.24
CA PRO A 31 5.13 -9.89 8.29
C PRO A 31 6.15 -9.58 7.18
N MET A 32 6.52 -8.29 7.06
CA MET A 32 7.65 -7.85 6.24
C MET A 32 8.92 -8.64 6.58
N GLY A 33 9.65 -9.07 5.56
CA GLY A 33 10.83 -9.93 5.69
C GLY A 33 10.52 -11.42 5.77
N GLY A 34 9.25 -11.81 5.85
CA GLY A 34 8.84 -13.21 5.81
C GLY A 34 8.51 -13.71 4.39
N ASP A 35 8.44 -15.02 4.26
CA ASP A 35 8.11 -15.70 3.01
C ASP A 35 6.66 -16.20 3.03
N LEU A 36 5.87 -15.80 2.05
CA LEU A 36 4.53 -16.34 1.85
C LEU A 36 4.62 -17.58 0.94
N THR A 37 4.50 -18.75 1.54
CA THR A 37 4.67 -20.04 0.86
C THR A 37 3.34 -20.77 0.68
N LYS A 38 3.38 -21.91 -0.04
CA LYS A 38 2.25 -22.85 -0.17
C LYS A 38 1.00 -22.19 -0.74
N ALA A 39 1.13 -21.56 -1.91
CA ALA A 39 -0.03 -20.98 -2.60
C ALA A 39 -1.18 -21.98 -2.71
N PRO A 40 -2.34 -21.74 -2.09
CA PRO A 40 -3.50 -22.59 -2.26
C PRO A 40 -4.02 -22.50 -3.70
N LYS A 41 -4.52 -23.61 -4.23
CA LYS A 41 -5.03 -23.65 -5.61
C LYS A 41 -6.12 -22.59 -5.82
N GLY A 42 -5.96 -21.79 -6.86
CA GLY A 42 -6.93 -20.75 -7.24
C GLY A 42 -6.91 -19.50 -6.35
N LYS A 43 -5.98 -19.40 -5.41
CA LYS A 43 -5.79 -18.18 -4.61
C LYS A 43 -4.65 -17.33 -5.14
N VAL A 44 -4.75 -16.03 -4.90
CA VAL A 44 -3.69 -15.06 -5.18
C VAL A 44 -3.27 -14.39 -3.89
N PRO A 45 -2.02 -13.88 -3.80
CA PRO A 45 -1.57 -13.15 -2.62
C PRO A 45 -2.44 -11.94 -2.35
N THR A 46 -2.75 -11.74 -1.08
CA THR A 46 -3.41 -10.57 -0.55
C THR A 46 -2.51 -9.89 0.46
N PHE A 47 -2.52 -8.56 0.50
CA PHE A 47 -1.66 -7.79 1.37
C PHE A 47 -2.49 -6.81 2.19
N LEU A 48 -2.37 -6.94 3.52
CA LEU A 48 -2.88 -5.94 4.44
C LEU A 48 -1.80 -4.88 4.63
N VAL A 49 -2.07 -3.67 4.17
CA VAL A 49 -1.13 -2.55 4.21
C VAL A 49 -1.67 -1.43 5.08
N ALA A 50 -0.79 -0.82 5.85
CA ALA A 50 -1.12 0.33 6.68
C ALA A 50 0.06 1.30 6.74
N ALA A 51 -0.24 2.58 6.67
CA ALA A 51 0.72 3.65 6.86
C ALA A 51 0.14 4.71 7.79
N LEU A 52 0.92 5.14 8.76
CA LEU A 52 0.61 6.24 9.67
C LEU A 52 1.70 7.30 9.53
N ARG A 53 1.31 8.55 9.30
CA ARG A 53 2.28 9.64 9.19
C ARG A 53 3.02 9.88 10.50
N ASP A 54 4.18 10.49 10.42
CA ASP A 54 4.85 11.06 11.56
C ASP A 54 4.02 12.23 12.14
N PRO A 55 3.89 12.39 13.48
CA PRO A 55 3.11 13.47 14.08
C PRO A 55 3.53 14.88 13.63
N ILE A 56 4.80 15.09 13.36
CA ILE A 56 5.36 16.36 12.88
C ILE A 56 5.66 16.36 11.37
N GLY A 57 5.42 15.26 10.67
CA GLY A 57 5.65 15.13 9.24
C GLY A 57 4.47 15.60 8.40
N ALA A 58 4.68 15.62 7.07
CA ALA A 58 3.63 15.88 6.10
C ALA A 58 2.59 14.75 6.07
N ASN A 59 1.37 15.07 5.66
CA ASN A 59 0.34 14.09 5.41
C ASN A 59 0.72 13.16 4.25
N LEU A 60 0.09 11.99 4.21
CA LEU A 60 0.34 10.96 3.21
C LEU A 60 -0.43 11.26 1.93
N ASP A 61 0.23 11.06 0.80
CA ASP A 61 -0.37 11.11 -0.54
C ASP A 61 -1.02 9.77 -0.89
N ARG A 62 -0.25 8.70 -0.88
CA ARG A 62 -0.65 7.35 -1.31
C ARG A 62 0.20 6.26 -0.69
N TYR A 63 -0.29 5.03 -0.78
CA TYR A 63 0.47 3.82 -0.53
C TYR A 63 0.65 3.07 -1.84
N GLN A 64 1.89 2.77 -2.19
CA GLN A 64 2.24 2.02 -3.40
C GLN A 64 2.89 0.69 -3.05
N ILE A 65 2.64 -0.31 -3.86
CA ILE A 65 3.37 -1.57 -3.87
C ILE A 65 4.18 -1.65 -5.15
N VAL A 66 5.47 -1.91 -5.01
CA VAL A 66 6.35 -2.25 -6.14
C VAL A 66 6.51 -3.77 -6.14
N LYS A 67 6.05 -4.41 -7.21
CA LYS A 67 6.17 -5.85 -7.42
C LYS A 67 7.31 -6.13 -8.39
N GLY A 68 8.27 -6.95 -7.97
CA GLY A 68 9.30 -7.51 -8.84
C GLY A 68 9.11 -9.02 -8.98
N TRP A 69 9.30 -9.55 -10.19
CA TRP A 69 9.25 -11.00 -10.42
C TRP A 69 10.16 -11.44 -11.56
N LEU A 70 10.48 -12.71 -11.57
CA LEU A 70 11.15 -13.37 -12.67
C LEU A 70 10.13 -14.14 -13.51
N ASP A 71 10.20 -14.00 -14.82
CA ASP A 71 9.41 -14.84 -15.73
C ASP A 71 10.03 -16.23 -15.91
N SER A 72 9.36 -17.09 -16.66
CA SER A 72 9.81 -18.46 -16.94
C SER A 72 11.17 -18.53 -17.69
N LYS A 73 11.61 -17.42 -18.29
CA LYS A 73 12.88 -17.29 -18.99
C LYS A 73 13.98 -16.66 -18.10
N GLY A 74 13.67 -16.37 -16.83
CA GLY A 74 14.58 -15.74 -15.89
C GLY A 74 14.75 -14.23 -16.09
N LYS A 75 13.88 -13.59 -16.88
CA LYS A 75 13.90 -12.13 -17.07
C LYS A 75 13.19 -11.44 -15.92
N LEU A 76 13.83 -10.43 -15.37
CA LEU A 76 13.27 -9.58 -14.31
C LEU A 76 12.21 -8.62 -14.86
N HIS A 77 11.11 -8.53 -14.15
CA HIS A 77 10.03 -7.58 -14.39
C HIS A 77 9.73 -6.80 -13.11
N GLU A 78 9.22 -5.59 -13.29
CA GLU A 78 8.81 -4.71 -12.19
C GLU A 78 7.53 -3.97 -12.57
N LYS A 79 6.64 -3.79 -11.60
CA LYS A 79 5.42 -3.00 -11.76
C LYS A 79 5.03 -2.30 -10.47
N VAL A 80 4.62 -1.05 -10.58
CA VAL A 80 4.14 -0.23 -9.48
C VAL A 80 2.61 -0.19 -9.47
N TYR A 81 2.02 -0.40 -8.30
CA TYR A 81 0.58 -0.33 -8.09
C TYR A 81 0.25 0.74 -7.06
N ASP A 82 -0.66 1.64 -7.41
CA ASP A 82 -1.31 2.53 -6.43
C ASP A 82 -2.39 1.73 -5.71
N VAL A 83 -2.22 1.50 -4.40
CA VAL A 83 -3.08 0.62 -3.60
C VAL A 83 -4.19 1.40 -2.92
N VAL A 84 -3.85 2.49 -2.28
CA VAL A 84 -4.76 3.37 -1.58
C VAL A 84 -4.18 4.78 -1.53
N TRP A 85 -5.03 5.78 -1.60
CA TRP A 85 -4.62 7.19 -1.64
C TRP A 85 -5.61 8.10 -0.94
N SER A 86 -5.17 9.33 -0.66
CA SER A 86 -5.99 10.35 -0.05
C SER A 86 -6.87 11.06 -1.09
N GLY A 87 -8.07 11.49 -0.67
CA GLY A 87 -8.99 12.27 -1.49
C GLY A 87 -9.68 11.46 -2.61
N ASP A 88 -10.38 12.16 -3.49
CA ASP A 88 -11.22 11.56 -4.53
C ASP A 88 -10.51 11.49 -5.90
N ARG A 89 -9.19 11.55 -5.91
CA ARG A 89 -8.39 11.46 -7.13
C ARG A 89 -8.61 10.12 -7.83
N LYS A 90 -8.54 10.15 -9.16
CA LYS A 90 -8.65 8.95 -10.00
C LYS A 90 -7.42 8.84 -10.89
N PRO A 91 -6.96 7.61 -11.19
CA PRO A 91 -5.91 7.40 -12.17
C PRO A 91 -6.27 8.04 -13.51
N GLY A 92 -5.31 8.73 -14.11
CA GLY A 92 -5.45 9.33 -15.43
C GLY A 92 -5.47 8.28 -16.56
N LYS A 93 -5.54 8.75 -17.80
CA LYS A 93 -5.49 7.89 -19.01
C LYS A 93 -4.19 7.09 -19.13
N ASP A 94 -3.12 7.59 -18.51
CA ASP A 94 -1.80 6.95 -18.44
C ASP A 94 -1.70 5.91 -17.30
N GLY A 95 -2.80 5.66 -16.57
CA GLY A 95 -2.86 4.78 -15.41
C GLY A 95 -2.18 5.30 -14.16
N LYS A 96 -1.67 6.53 -14.17
CA LYS A 96 -0.98 7.14 -13.03
C LYS A 96 -1.92 8.01 -12.20
N LEU A 97 -1.81 7.90 -10.89
CA LEU A 97 -2.52 8.77 -9.97
C LEU A 97 -1.84 10.15 -9.92
N PRO A 98 -2.55 11.26 -10.16
CA PRO A 98 -1.96 12.59 -10.01
C PRO A 98 -1.54 12.83 -8.56
N ALA A 99 -0.53 13.68 -8.36
CA ALA A 99 -0.07 14.08 -7.03
C ALA A 99 -1.19 14.80 -6.26
N VAL A 100 -1.16 14.69 -4.92
CA VAL A 100 -2.15 15.36 -4.04
C VAL A 100 -2.04 16.88 -4.08
N GLY A 101 -0.89 17.39 -4.53
CA GLY A 101 -0.54 18.80 -4.56
C GLY A 101 0.64 19.13 -3.67
N ASN A 102 0.91 20.42 -3.53
CA ASN A 102 2.04 20.92 -2.76
C ASN A 102 1.64 22.15 -1.95
N THR A 103 1.93 22.15 -0.65
CA THR A 103 1.67 23.27 0.27
C THR A 103 2.96 23.90 0.80
N VAL A 104 4.11 23.58 0.20
CA VAL A 104 5.41 24.10 0.61
C VAL A 104 5.58 25.53 0.11
N ASP A 105 5.88 26.45 1.05
CA ASP A 105 6.39 27.77 0.74
C ASP A 105 7.91 27.78 0.88
N VAL A 106 8.61 27.74 -0.25
CA VAL A 106 10.07 27.67 -0.28
C VAL A 106 10.73 28.95 0.26
N LYS A 107 10.07 30.11 0.10
CA LYS A 107 10.62 31.40 0.54
C LYS A 107 10.57 31.54 2.08
N GLN A 108 9.49 31.06 2.67
CA GLN A 108 9.28 31.11 4.12
C GLN A 108 9.77 29.84 4.83
N ALA A 109 10.21 28.81 4.10
CA ALA A 109 10.58 27.51 4.62
C ALA A 109 9.47 26.88 5.50
N THR A 110 8.22 27.02 5.07
CA THR A 110 7.02 26.54 5.77
C THR A 110 6.18 25.64 4.88
N TRP A 111 5.29 24.88 5.49
CA TRP A 111 4.26 24.09 4.81
C TRP A 111 3.00 24.02 5.67
N THR A 112 1.89 23.59 5.09
CA THR A 112 0.65 23.28 5.80
C THR A 112 0.28 21.81 5.61
N ASN A 113 -0.46 21.23 6.56
CA ASN A 113 -1.03 19.87 6.45
C ASN A 113 -2.53 19.92 6.06
N THR A 114 -2.85 20.69 5.03
CA THR A 114 -4.23 20.87 4.54
C THR A 114 -4.62 19.89 3.44
N ILE A 115 -3.66 19.15 2.90
CA ILE A 115 -3.86 18.13 1.85
C ILE A 115 -3.29 16.78 2.32
N GLY A 116 -3.71 15.69 1.68
CA GLY A 116 -3.32 14.34 2.07
C GLY A 116 -4.10 13.81 3.27
N THR A 117 -3.66 12.71 3.85
CA THR A 117 -4.29 12.06 5.00
C THR A 117 -3.26 11.64 6.04
N THR A 118 -3.70 11.48 7.29
CA THR A 118 -2.82 11.05 8.40
C THR A 118 -2.56 9.55 8.39
N GLU A 119 -3.49 8.77 7.85
CA GLU A 119 -3.46 7.30 7.83
C GLU A 119 -3.99 6.77 6.51
N LEU A 120 -3.37 5.72 6.01
CA LEU A 120 -3.83 4.92 4.89
C LEU A 120 -3.81 3.45 5.29
N ILE A 121 -4.92 2.76 5.10
CA ILE A 121 -5.03 1.33 5.35
C ILE A 121 -5.90 0.67 4.27
N ALA A 122 -5.47 -0.47 3.77
CA ALA A 122 -6.22 -1.23 2.77
C ALA A 122 -5.81 -2.70 2.75
N VAL A 123 -6.63 -3.51 2.11
CA VAL A 123 -6.26 -4.83 1.62
C VAL A 123 -6.13 -4.77 0.11
N TRP A 124 -4.97 -5.14 -0.39
CA TRP A 124 -4.69 -5.23 -1.82
C TRP A 124 -4.54 -6.68 -2.24
N LYS A 125 -5.18 -7.04 -3.34
CA LYS A 125 -5.10 -8.35 -3.95
C LYS A 125 -4.28 -8.24 -5.22
N ASP A 126 -3.24 -9.09 -5.37
CA ASP A 126 -2.37 -9.04 -6.55
C ASP A 126 -3.18 -9.40 -7.83
N PRO A 127 -3.41 -8.44 -8.73
CA PRO A 127 -4.22 -8.69 -9.94
C PRO A 127 -3.44 -9.46 -11.01
N ASP A 128 -2.12 -9.49 -10.93
CA ASP A 128 -1.23 -10.05 -11.94
C ASP A 128 -0.41 -11.24 -11.39
N PHE A 129 -0.97 -11.98 -10.43
CA PHE A 129 -0.34 -13.20 -9.92
C PHE A 129 -0.55 -14.36 -10.87
N SER A 130 0.54 -14.99 -11.25
CA SER A 130 0.53 -16.18 -12.14
C SER A 130 1.46 -17.27 -11.60
#